data_150b5589b463e2e0a11fc078bcc40045
#
_entry.id   150b5589b463e2e0a11fc078bcc40045
#
_cell.length_a   1.000
_cell.length_b   1.000
_cell.length_c   1.000
_cell.angle_alpha   90.00
_cell.angle_beta   90.00
_cell.angle_gamma   90.00
#
_symmetry.space_group_name_H-M   'P 1'
#
loop_
_entity.id
_entity.type
_entity.pdbx_description
1 polymer ?
#
loop_
_entity_poly.entity_id
_entity_poly.type
_entity_poly.pdbx_seq_one_letter_code
_entity_poly.pdbx_strand_id
1 'polypeptide(L)'
;MKKVRAIANIIIVAILVGLTVVAIPFTSSVRASVNPNVIYQGDTNNNKVSFMINVYWGTEYLEDMLDVFDLYQIKTTFFVGGSWVAKNVEMAQEIYKRGHEIGNHGYNHKDHDKITEQQNYDEIHKTHLLISANLGIEMNLFAPPSGAYNDTTVNVATGLGYRTIMWTHDTIDWRDKNTDLIIKRATKNLSNGDLILMHPTKHTLEALSAILAYAENNGFQPTTVSEVIGE
;
A
#
# COMPACT_ATOMS: atom_id res chain seq x y z
N MET A 1 -53.85 -11.50 -47.79
CA MET A 1 -53.41 -12.20 -46.57
C MET A 1 -51.84 -12.33 -46.46
N LYS A 2 -51.13 -12.82 -47.48
CA LYS A 2 -49.65 -12.98 -47.42
C LYS A 2 -48.89 -11.66 -47.23
N LYS A 3 -49.26 -10.55 -47.90
CA LYS A 3 -48.61 -9.25 -47.78
C LYS A 3 -48.77 -8.63 -46.37
N VAL A 4 -49.92 -8.78 -45.73
CA VAL A 4 -50.16 -8.25 -44.37
C VAL A 4 -49.32 -9.00 -43.35
N ARG A 5 -49.14 -10.31 -43.47
CA ARG A 5 -48.27 -11.12 -42.59
C ARG A 5 -46.80 -10.75 -42.77
N ALA A 6 -46.35 -10.46 -44.02
CA ALA A 6 -44.98 -10.02 -44.23
C ALA A 6 -44.68 -8.65 -43.59
N ILE A 7 -45.61 -7.69 -43.68
CA ILE A 7 -45.47 -6.37 -43.06
C ILE A 7 -45.46 -6.50 -41.54
N ALA A 8 -46.34 -7.32 -40.93
CA ALA A 8 -46.38 -7.55 -39.50
C ALA A 8 -45.05 -8.17 -38.98
N ASN A 9 -44.50 -9.12 -39.71
CA ASN A 9 -43.19 -9.74 -39.34
C ASN A 9 -42.01 -8.73 -39.41
N ILE A 10 -42.02 -7.85 -40.40
CA ILE A 10 -40.97 -6.77 -40.49
C ILE A 10 -41.07 -5.81 -39.31
N ILE A 11 -42.29 -5.42 -38.92
CA ILE A 11 -42.52 -4.53 -37.76
C ILE A 11 -42.07 -5.19 -36.46
N ILE A 12 -42.38 -6.47 -36.26
CA ILE A 12 -41.96 -7.23 -35.08
C ILE A 12 -40.42 -7.33 -34.99
N VAL A 13 -39.76 -7.62 -36.11
CA VAL A 13 -38.29 -7.67 -36.18
C VAL A 13 -37.67 -6.29 -35.90
N ALA A 14 -38.24 -5.22 -36.44
CA ALA A 14 -37.78 -3.87 -36.18
C ALA A 14 -37.93 -3.45 -34.69
N ILE A 15 -39.06 -3.86 -34.06
CA ILE A 15 -39.25 -3.64 -32.61
C ILE A 15 -38.28 -4.43 -31.78
N LEU A 16 -38.00 -5.71 -32.10
CA LEU A 16 -37.06 -6.56 -31.40
C LEU A 16 -35.61 -6.01 -31.54
N VAL A 17 -35.22 -5.54 -32.72
CA VAL A 17 -33.91 -4.91 -32.94
C VAL A 17 -33.82 -3.56 -32.20
N GLY A 18 -34.89 -2.76 -32.18
CA GLY A 18 -34.95 -1.51 -31.40
C GLY A 18 -34.84 -1.77 -29.91
N LEU A 19 -35.49 -2.79 -29.36
CA LEU A 19 -35.40 -3.18 -27.96
C LEU A 19 -34.02 -3.70 -27.56
N THR A 20 -33.33 -4.42 -28.46
CA THR A 20 -31.96 -4.88 -28.17
C THR A 20 -30.94 -3.74 -28.16
N VAL A 21 -31.12 -2.69 -28.97
CA VAL A 21 -30.24 -1.50 -28.97
C VAL A 21 -30.46 -0.64 -27.72
N VAL A 22 -31.68 -0.58 -27.19
CA VAL A 22 -31.99 0.15 -25.94
C VAL A 22 -31.54 -0.63 -24.68
N ALA A 23 -31.38 -1.95 -24.78
CA ALA A 23 -31.00 -2.81 -23.68
C ALA A 23 -29.47 -3.01 -23.54
N ILE A 24 -28.64 -2.33 -24.36
CA ILE A 24 -27.20 -2.29 -24.09
C ILE A 24 -27.05 -1.36 -22.85
N PRO A 25 -26.77 -1.88 -21.66
CA PRO A 25 -26.45 -1.00 -20.55
C PRO A 25 -25.20 -0.23 -20.98
N PHE A 26 -25.33 1.09 -21.09
CA PHE A 26 -24.18 1.98 -21.11
C PHE A 26 -23.54 1.83 -19.72
N THR A 27 -22.82 0.73 -19.51
CA THR A 27 -21.87 0.64 -18.42
C THR A 27 -20.73 1.59 -18.79
N SER A 28 -20.95 2.89 -18.56
CA SER A 28 -19.85 3.77 -18.25
C SER A 28 -19.23 3.15 -16.99
N SER A 29 -18.22 2.31 -17.18
CA SER A 29 -17.27 2.07 -16.14
C SER A 29 -16.72 3.45 -15.77
N VAL A 30 -17.27 4.05 -14.72
CA VAL A 30 -16.60 5.10 -14.00
C VAL A 30 -15.35 4.38 -13.48
N ARG A 31 -14.28 4.39 -14.29
CA ARG A 31 -12.94 4.19 -13.75
C ARG A 31 -12.83 5.32 -12.73
N ALA A 32 -12.89 4.99 -11.46
CA ALA A 32 -12.44 5.89 -10.44
C ALA A 32 -11.07 6.39 -10.95
N SER A 33 -10.95 7.69 -11.16
CA SER A 33 -9.70 8.31 -11.56
C SER A 33 -8.73 7.99 -10.44
N VAL A 34 -7.87 6.98 -10.64
CA VAL A 34 -6.80 6.70 -9.70
C VAL A 34 -5.92 7.93 -9.75
N ASN A 35 -5.82 8.64 -8.64
CA ASN A 35 -4.96 9.81 -8.55
C ASN A 35 -3.54 9.36 -8.89
N PRO A 36 -2.87 9.93 -9.90
CA PRO A 36 -1.55 9.46 -10.36
C PRO A 36 -0.47 9.61 -9.28
N ASN A 37 -0.75 10.36 -8.21
CA ASN A 37 0.15 10.54 -7.07
C ASN A 37 -0.07 9.48 -5.97
N VAL A 38 -0.94 8.48 -6.21
CA VAL A 38 -1.15 7.34 -5.29
C VAL A 38 -0.62 6.08 -5.94
N ILE A 39 0.37 5.48 -5.31
CA ILE A 39 1.08 4.31 -5.82
C ILE A 39 0.62 3.07 -5.06
N TYR A 40 -0.01 2.13 -5.78
CA TYR A 40 -0.41 0.82 -5.25
C TYR A 40 0.57 -0.29 -5.60
N GLN A 41 1.27 -0.13 -6.72
CA GLN A 41 2.21 -1.10 -7.28
C GLN A 41 3.35 -0.35 -7.96
N GLY A 42 4.55 -0.88 -7.89
CA GLY A 42 5.72 -0.31 -8.53
C GLY A 42 5.93 -0.81 -9.96
N ASP A 43 7.20 -0.82 -10.40
CA ASP A 43 7.58 -1.24 -11.75
C ASP A 43 7.41 -2.75 -11.93
N THR A 44 6.53 -3.14 -12.82
CA THR A 44 6.25 -4.56 -13.16
C THR A 44 7.23 -5.18 -14.15
N ASN A 45 8.16 -4.40 -14.71
CA ASN A 45 9.16 -4.89 -15.65
C ASN A 45 10.38 -5.55 -14.98
N ASN A 46 10.50 -5.42 -13.67
CA ASN A 46 11.55 -6.06 -12.89
C ASN A 46 10.92 -6.96 -11.81
N ASN A 47 11.73 -7.83 -11.20
CA ASN A 47 11.27 -8.80 -10.20
C ASN A 47 11.31 -8.26 -8.76
N LYS A 48 11.39 -6.94 -8.57
CA LYS A 48 11.41 -6.31 -7.25
C LYS A 48 10.03 -6.33 -6.60
N VAL A 49 10.00 -6.55 -5.28
CA VAL A 49 8.80 -6.48 -4.43
C VAL A 49 9.19 -5.86 -3.09
N SER A 50 8.25 -5.25 -2.35
CA SER A 50 8.54 -4.73 -1.02
C SER A 50 7.58 -5.27 0.04
N PHE A 51 8.13 -5.83 1.12
CA PHE A 51 7.41 -6.23 2.33
C PHE A 51 7.47 -5.08 3.33
N MET A 52 6.68 -4.02 3.09
CA MET A 52 6.71 -2.79 3.88
C MET A 52 6.05 -2.94 5.24
N ILE A 53 6.62 -2.31 6.27
CA ILE A 53 6.19 -2.43 7.66
C ILE A 53 5.62 -1.09 8.14
N ASN A 54 4.32 -1.04 8.46
CA ASN A 54 3.71 0.13 9.11
C ASN A 54 3.88 0.01 10.63
N VAL A 55 4.48 1.04 11.27
CA VAL A 55 4.86 1.02 12.68
C VAL A 55 4.19 2.16 13.43
N TYR A 56 3.25 1.82 14.31
CA TYR A 56 2.66 2.72 15.30
C TYR A 56 2.59 2.06 16.69
N TRP A 57 2.83 0.75 16.77
CA TRP A 57 2.85 -0.13 17.93
C TRP A 57 3.72 -1.37 17.61
N GLY A 58 3.84 -2.33 18.55
CA GLY A 58 4.56 -3.60 18.34
C GLY A 58 6.08 -3.47 18.43
N THR A 59 6.58 -2.48 19.16
CA THR A 59 8.02 -2.20 19.32
C THR A 59 8.80 -3.44 19.76
N GLU A 60 8.20 -4.29 20.58
CA GLU A 60 8.78 -5.51 21.14
C GLU A 60 9.15 -6.57 20.10
N TYR A 61 8.62 -6.48 18.88
CA TYR A 61 8.92 -7.43 17.80
C TYR A 61 9.91 -6.90 16.77
N LEU A 62 10.22 -5.58 16.81
CA LEU A 62 10.99 -4.92 15.76
C LEU A 62 12.43 -5.40 15.70
N GLU A 63 13.11 -5.57 16.84
CA GLU A 63 14.49 -6.02 16.86
C GLU A 63 14.63 -7.41 16.23
N ASP A 64 13.80 -8.36 16.64
CA ASP A 64 13.77 -9.71 16.06
C ASP A 64 13.40 -9.70 14.57
N MET A 65 12.50 -8.79 14.12
CA MET A 65 12.19 -8.63 12.68
C MET A 65 13.41 -8.11 11.91
N LEU A 66 14.13 -7.15 12.46
CA LEU A 66 15.35 -6.62 11.86
C LEU A 66 16.43 -7.71 11.75
N ASP A 67 16.57 -8.58 12.75
CA ASP A 67 17.49 -9.71 12.72
C ASP A 67 17.12 -10.70 11.61
N VAL A 68 15.83 -10.95 11.38
CA VAL A 68 15.37 -11.76 10.24
C VAL A 68 15.72 -11.10 8.90
N PHE A 69 15.47 -9.80 8.73
CA PHE A 69 15.85 -9.09 7.50
C PHE A 69 17.37 -9.11 7.27
N ASP A 70 18.18 -8.96 8.33
CA ASP A 70 19.64 -9.02 8.22
C ASP A 70 20.12 -10.44 7.86
N LEU A 71 19.49 -11.49 8.39
CA LEU A 71 19.79 -12.90 8.02
C LEU A 71 19.59 -13.14 6.52
N TYR A 72 18.54 -12.56 5.92
CA TYR A 72 18.27 -12.67 4.49
C TYR A 72 18.99 -11.59 3.66
N GLN A 73 19.75 -10.68 4.29
CA GLN A 73 20.42 -9.55 3.64
C GLN A 73 19.47 -8.63 2.86
N ILE A 74 18.23 -8.51 3.33
CA ILE A 74 17.15 -7.72 2.72
C ILE A 74 17.03 -6.40 3.46
N LYS A 75 16.84 -5.31 2.71
CA LYS A 75 16.41 -4.01 3.24
C LYS A 75 15.00 -3.73 2.74
N THR A 76 14.17 -3.18 3.62
CA THR A 76 12.78 -2.85 3.32
C THR A 76 12.43 -1.46 3.84
N THR A 77 11.17 -1.06 3.71
CA THR A 77 10.68 0.26 4.13
C THR A 77 9.81 0.13 5.37
N PHE A 78 10.15 0.92 6.39
CA PHE A 78 9.36 1.09 7.60
C PHE A 78 8.65 2.44 7.56
N PHE A 79 7.32 2.44 7.48
CA PHE A 79 6.51 3.65 7.60
C PHE A 79 6.20 3.89 9.08
N VAL A 80 6.81 4.90 9.67
CA VAL A 80 6.77 5.11 11.12
C VAL A 80 5.87 6.28 11.50
N GLY A 81 5.04 6.10 12.53
CA GLY A 81 4.20 7.16 13.10
C GLY A 81 4.99 8.10 14.00
N GLY A 82 4.76 9.42 13.88
CA GLY A 82 5.56 10.41 14.63
C GLY A 82 5.45 10.26 16.15
N SER A 83 4.26 10.03 16.69
CA SER A 83 4.10 9.85 18.14
C SER A 83 4.71 8.54 18.66
N TRP A 84 4.88 7.54 17.79
CA TRP A 84 5.65 6.34 18.11
C TRP A 84 7.15 6.65 18.13
N VAL A 85 7.67 7.35 17.09
CA VAL A 85 9.09 7.78 17.04
C VAL A 85 9.46 8.61 18.26
N ALA A 86 8.60 9.55 18.67
CA ALA A 86 8.85 10.40 19.86
C ALA A 86 9.09 9.59 21.15
N LYS A 87 8.60 8.35 21.23
CA LYS A 87 8.75 7.45 22.38
C LYS A 87 9.82 6.39 22.17
N ASN A 88 10.26 6.18 20.93
CA ASN A 88 11.12 5.06 20.51
C ASN A 88 12.22 5.53 19.55
N VAL A 89 12.84 6.69 19.84
CA VAL A 89 13.86 7.29 18.97
C VAL A 89 15.01 6.33 18.70
N GLU A 90 15.47 5.60 19.72
CA GLU A 90 16.57 4.64 19.61
C GLU A 90 16.23 3.51 18.62
N MET A 91 14.99 2.98 18.67
CA MET A 91 14.55 1.95 17.74
C MET A 91 14.42 2.50 16.30
N ALA A 92 13.92 3.72 16.13
CA ALA A 92 13.87 4.36 14.81
C ALA A 92 15.28 4.58 14.22
N GLN A 93 16.24 4.97 15.06
CA GLN A 93 17.65 5.06 14.68
C GLN A 93 18.26 3.70 14.34
N GLU A 94 17.92 2.65 15.08
CA GLU A 94 18.40 1.29 14.80
C GLU A 94 17.87 0.76 13.47
N ILE A 95 16.58 0.96 13.15
CA ILE A 95 16.00 0.62 11.84
C ILE A 95 16.80 1.30 10.71
N TYR A 96 17.03 2.62 10.83
CA TYR A 96 17.77 3.37 9.82
C TYR A 96 19.24 2.94 9.73
N LYS A 97 19.93 2.76 10.86
CA LYS A 97 21.33 2.33 10.96
C LYS A 97 21.58 0.97 10.31
N ARG A 98 20.59 0.05 10.40
CA ARG A 98 20.63 -1.24 9.72
C ARG A 98 20.34 -1.12 8.22
N GLY A 99 20.16 0.10 7.69
CA GLY A 99 20.04 0.40 6.25
C GLY A 99 18.62 0.22 5.68
N HIS A 100 17.61 0.15 6.53
CA HIS A 100 16.22 0.16 6.08
C HIS A 100 15.78 1.59 5.71
N GLU A 101 14.85 1.68 4.77
CA GLU A 101 14.22 2.94 4.39
C GLU A 101 13.16 3.35 5.42
N ILE A 102 13.09 4.65 5.71
CA ILE A 102 12.08 5.22 6.62
C ILE A 102 11.08 6.03 5.79
N GLY A 103 9.80 5.72 5.95
CA GLY A 103 8.68 6.48 5.42
C GLY A 103 7.83 7.10 6.52
N ASN A 104 6.97 8.03 6.15
CA ASN A 104 6.07 8.77 7.02
C ASN A 104 4.72 8.05 7.16
N HIS A 105 4.22 7.85 8.40
CA HIS A 105 2.92 7.24 8.69
C HIS A 105 1.99 8.17 9.50
N GLY A 106 2.09 9.48 9.27
CA GLY A 106 1.37 10.48 10.06
C GLY A 106 1.89 10.57 11.52
N TYR A 107 1.37 11.53 12.30
CA TYR A 107 1.85 11.73 13.66
C TYR A 107 1.06 10.92 14.69
N ASN A 108 -0.29 11.04 14.69
CA ASN A 108 -1.19 10.42 15.65
C ASN A 108 -2.02 9.26 15.07
N HIS A 109 -1.66 8.73 13.93
CA HIS A 109 -2.37 7.64 13.26
C HIS A 109 -3.87 7.95 13.03
N LYS A 110 -4.18 9.18 12.58
CA LYS A 110 -5.56 9.57 12.26
C LYS A 110 -5.98 9.07 10.89
N ASP A 111 -7.26 8.82 10.70
CA ASP A 111 -7.83 8.56 9.38
C ASP A 111 -7.79 9.88 8.57
N HIS A 112 -6.90 9.97 7.61
CA HIS A 112 -6.58 11.18 6.87
C HIS A 112 -7.72 11.67 5.96
N ASP A 113 -8.64 10.81 5.57
CA ASP A 113 -9.87 11.13 4.83
C ASP A 113 -10.94 11.84 5.68
N LYS A 114 -10.80 11.82 7.03
CA LYS A 114 -11.75 12.37 7.98
C LYS A 114 -11.29 13.67 8.64
N ILE A 115 -10.09 14.13 8.34
CA ILE A 115 -9.49 15.31 8.96
C ILE A 115 -9.35 16.45 7.95
N THR A 116 -9.23 17.70 8.43
CA THR A 116 -9.10 18.88 7.59
C THR A 116 -7.76 18.91 6.85
N GLU A 117 -7.65 19.76 5.84
CA GLU A 117 -6.41 20.01 5.11
C GLU A 117 -5.26 20.40 6.06
N GLN A 118 -5.52 21.37 6.96
CA GLN A 118 -4.52 21.78 7.95
C GLN A 118 -4.11 20.63 8.89
N GLN A 119 -5.04 19.77 9.27
CA GLN A 119 -4.73 18.62 10.11
C GLN A 119 -3.93 17.56 9.33
N ASN A 120 -4.22 17.34 8.04
CA ASN A 120 -3.40 16.50 7.16
C ASN A 120 -1.97 17.04 7.09
N TYR A 121 -1.81 18.34 6.86
CA TYR A 121 -0.50 18.99 6.85
C TYR A 121 0.24 18.78 8.18
N ASP A 122 -0.42 19.03 9.29
CA ASP A 122 0.18 18.91 10.63
C ASP A 122 0.64 17.48 10.93
N GLU A 123 -0.17 16.46 10.59
CA GLU A 123 0.16 15.05 10.80
C GLU A 123 1.42 14.63 10.02
N ILE A 124 1.51 15.00 8.74
CA ILE A 124 2.64 14.65 7.88
C ILE A 124 3.87 15.49 8.25
N HIS A 125 3.73 16.80 8.37
CA HIS A 125 4.85 17.71 8.58
C HIS A 125 5.51 17.56 9.95
N LYS A 126 4.73 17.38 11.03
CA LYS A 126 5.28 17.11 12.37
C LYS A 126 6.10 15.83 12.41
N THR A 127 5.65 14.78 11.74
CA THR A 127 6.39 13.52 11.63
C THR A 127 7.70 13.74 10.85
N HIS A 128 7.64 14.48 9.74
CA HIS A 128 8.81 14.85 8.95
C HIS A 128 9.86 15.56 9.80
N LEU A 129 9.48 16.64 10.47
CA LEU A 129 10.40 17.42 11.32
C LEU A 129 11.01 16.57 12.44
N LEU A 130 10.23 15.70 13.07
CA LEU A 130 10.71 14.85 14.15
C LEU A 130 11.76 13.85 13.64
N ILE A 131 11.51 13.21 12.50
CA ILE A 131 12.43 12.22 11.93
C ILE A 131 13.67 12.91 11.38
N SER A 132 13.53 14.01 10.66
CA SER A 132 14.69 14.79 10.18
C SER A 132 15.57 15.24 11.34
N ALA A 133 14.99 15.71 12.45
CA ALA A 133 15.75 16.15 13.62
C ALA A 133 16.50 15.02 14.35
N ASN A 134 15.96 13.79 14.36
CA ASN A 134 16.53 12.67 15.13
C ASN A 134 17.40 11.71 14.29
N LEU A 135 17.12 11.60 12.99
CA LEU A 135 17.82 10.69 12.08
C LEU A 135 18.68 11.44 11.04
N GLY A 136 18.44 12.73 10.83
CA GLY A 136 19.18 13.53 9.84
C GLY A 136 18.84 13.18 8.39
N ILE A 137 17.63 12.70 8.14
CA ILE A 137 17.17 12.27 6.81
C ILE A 137 15.97 13.06 6.34
N GLU A 138 15.81 13.11 5.02
CA GLU A 138 14.61 13.59 4.35
C GLU A 138 13.80 12.40 3.83
N MET A 139 12.49 12.45 3.98
CA MET A 139 11.58 11.40 3.52
C MET A 139 10.68 11.93 2.41
N ASN A 140 10.37 11.07 1.44
CA ASN A 140 9.49 11.38 0.33
C ASN A 140 8.32 10.37 0.15
N LEU A 141 8.22 9.35 1.03
CA LEU A 141 7.17 8.34 0.99
C LEU A 141 6.23 8.50 2.19
N PHE A 142 4.92 8.57 1.91
CA PHE A 142 3.86 8.66 2.91
C PHE A 142 2.86 7.51 2.74
N ALA A 143 2.72 6.66 3.74
CA ALA A 143 1.65 5.67 3.82
C ALA A 143 0.56 6.20 4.75
N PRO A 144 -0.66 6.48 4.28
CA PRO A 144 -1.73 6.98 5.13
C PRO A 144 -2.17 5.92 6.15
N PRO A 145 -2.32 6.28 7.43
CA PRO A 145 -2.87 5.40 8.46
C PRO A 145 -4.19 4.75 8.01
N SER A 146 -4.34 3.46 8.30
CA SER A 146 -5.52 2.65 7.89
C SER A 146 -5.80 2.62 6.39
N GLY A 147 -4.87 3.11 5.55
CA GLY A 147 -5.13 3.34 4.13
C GLY A 147 -6.19 4.42 3.86
N ALA A 148 -6.51 5.24 4.86
CA ALA A 148 -7.56 6.25 4.79
C ALA A 148 -7.02 7.54 4.16
N TYR A 149 -7.40 7.83 2.92
CA TYR A 149 -7.04 9.05 2.21
C TYR A 149 -8.16 9.53 1.31
N ASN A 150 -8.10 10.80 0.92
CA ASN A 150 -8.91 11.43 -0.11
C ASN A 150 -8.02 12.39 -0.94
N ASP A 151 -8.60 13.10 -1.91
CA ASP A 151 -7.84 14.04 -2.75
C ASP A 151 -7.15 15.14 -1.93
N THR A 152 -7.77 15.62 -0.85
CA THR A 152 -7.15 16.60 0.07
C THR A 152 -5.88 16.02 0.71
N THR A 153 -5.94 14.78 1.19
CA THR A 153 -4.78 14.07 1.77
C THR A 153 -3.64 13.99 0.75
N VAL A 154 -3.94 13.55 -0.47
CA VAL A 154 -2.94 13.36 -1.53
C VAL A 154 -2.34 14.70 -1.96
N ASN A 155 -3.15 15.74 -2.11
CA ASN A 155 -2.69 17.08 -2.49
C ASN A 155 -1.74 17.66 -1.42
N VAL A 156 -2.06 17.51 -0.14
CA VAL A 156 -1.20 17.94 0.97
C VAL A 156 0.10 17.16 0.98
N ALA A 157 0.04 15.84 0.87
CA ALA A 157 1.25 15.00 0.81
C ALA A 157 2.15 15.41 -0.36
N THR A 158 1.58 15.55 -1.56
CA THR A 158 2.30 16.00 -2.76
C THR A 158 2.89 17.42 -2.60
N GLY A 159 2.14 18.34 -1.99
CA GLY A 159 2.62 19.71 -1.70
C GLY A 159 3.80 19.73 -0.71
N LEU A 160 3.93 18.71 0.13
CA LEU A 160 5.06 18.50 1.04
C LEU A 160 6.20 17.66 0.41
N GLY A 161 6.11 17.30 -0.87
CA GLY A 161 7.12 16.51 -1.57
C GLY A 161 6.99 14.99 -1.37
N TYR A 162 5.84 14.51 -0.86
CA TYR A 162 5.60 13.09 -0.64
C TYR A 162 4.83 12.42 -1.76
N ARG A 163 5.17 11.16 -2.04
CA ARG A 163 4.32 10.22 -2.76
C ARG A 163 3.45 9.45 -1.78
N THR A 164 2.16 9.29 -2.09
CA THR A 164 1.25 8.49 -1.27
C THR A 164 1.37 7.03 -1.67
N ILE A 165 1.77 6.18 -0.72
CA ILE A 165 2.02 4.75 -0.92
C ILE A 165 0.88 3.94 -0.32
N MET A 166 0.32 3.07 -1.14
CA MET A 166 -0.66 2.06 -0.79
C MET A 166 -0.03 0.67 -0.97
N TRP A 167 -0.83 -0.37 -1.14
CA TRP A 167 -0.36 -1.75 -1.27
C TRP A 167 -1.21 -2.57 -2.24
N THR A 168 -0.62 -3.62 -2.79
CA THR A 168 -1.32 -4.63 -3.59
C THR A 168 -1.85 -5.77 -2.73
N HIS A 169 -1.13 -6.11 -1.65
CA HIS A 169 -1.48 -7.17 -0.72
C HIS A 169 -1.52 -6.65 0.71
N ASP A 170 -2.62 -6.90 1.42
CA ASP A 170 -2.74 -6.67 2.86
C ASP A 170 -2.70 -8.03 3.58
N THR A 171 -1.72 -8.22 4.45
CA THR A 171 -1.63 -9.44 5.26
C THR A 171 -2.72 -9.53 6.32
N ILE A 172 -3.32 -8.40 6.69
CA ILE A 172 -4.35 -8.25 7.74
C ILE A 172 -3.85 -8.85 9.07
N ASP A 173 -2.55 -8.79 9.29
CA ASP A 173 -1.84 -9.31 10.46
C ASP A 173 -2.20 -8.59 11.77
N TRP A 174 -2.59 -7.32 11.65
CA TRP A 174 -3.09 -6.49 12.76
C TRP A 174 -4.38 -7.04 13.37
N ARG A 175 -5.19 -7.81 12.60
CA ARG A 175 -6.45 -8.39 13.04
C ARG A 175 -6.38 -9.90 13.25
N ASP A 176 -5.82 -10.60 12.25
CA ASP A 176 -5.88 -12.06 12.19
C ASP A 176 -4.58 -12.65 12.76
N LYS A 177 -4.69 -13.20 13.96
CA LYS A 177 -3.57 -13.79 14.71
C LYS A 177 -3.30 -15.22 14.23
N ASN A 178 -2.90 -15.35 12.96
CA ASN A 178 -2.69 -16.65 12.31
C ASN A 178 -1.51 -16.56 11.32
N THR A 179 -0.39 -17.16 11.68
CA THR A 179 0.87 -17.15 10.92
C THR A 179 0.70 -17.71 9.51
N ASP A 180 0.00 -18.85 9.33
CA ASP A 180 -0.20 -19.48 8.02
C ASP A 180 -1.05 -18.59 7.09
N LEU A 181 -2.04 -17.90 7.65
CA LEU A 181 -2.88 -17.00 6.89
C LEU A 181 -2.11 -15.76 6.43
N ILE A 182 -1.22 -15.24 7.27
CA ILE A 182 -0.31 -14.12 6.94
C ILE A 182 0.61 -14.54 5.80
N ILE A 183 1.29 -15.70 5.91
CA ILE A 183 2.13 -16.25 4.83
C ILE A 183 1.34 -16.35 3.53
N LYS A 184 0.16 -16.98 3.59
CA LYS A 184 -0.69 -17.15 2.41
C LYS A 184 -1.07 -15.81 1.76
N ARG A 185 -1.41 -14.78 2.53
CA ARG A 185 -1.80 -13.46 1.98
C ARG A 185 -0.62 -12.71 1.39
N ALA A 186 0.55 -12.81 2.03
CA ALA A 186 1.77 -12.17 1.54
C ALA A 186 2.32 -12.81 0.25
N THR A 187 2.04 -14.10 0.02
CA THR A 187 2.70 -14.88 -1.06
C THR A 187 1.75 -15.30 -2.19
N LYS A 188 0.42 -15.36 -1.92
CA LYS A 188 -0.55 -15.79 -2.95
C LYS A 188 -0.62 -14.77 -4.08
N ASN A 189 -0.34 -15.22 -5.31
CA ASN A 189 -0.32 -14.40 -6.52
C ASN A 189 0.69 -13.23 -6.46
N LEU A 190 1.77 -13.38 -5.69
CA LEU A 190 2.84 -12.40 -5.66
C LEU A 190 3.36 -12.17 -7.09
N SER A 191 3.52 -10.92 -7.46
CA SER A 191 3.95 -10.49 -8.79
C SER A 191 4.92 -9.30 -8.73
N ASN A 192 5.58 -9.05 -9.85
CA ASN A 192 6.54 -7.95 -9.98
C ASN A 192 5.92 -6.60 -9.59
N GLY A 193 6.66 -5.81 -8.86
CA GLY A 193 6.23 -4.49 -8.40
C GLY A 193 5.27 -4.50 -7.21
N ASP A 194 4.94 -5.67 -6.64
CA ASP A 194 4.01 -5.73 -5.52
C ASP A 194 4.56 -5.05 -4.26
N LEU A 195 3.65 -4.35 -3.58
CA LEU A 195 3.86 -3.74 -2.27
C LEU A 195 2.98 -4.49 -1.27
N ILE A 196 3.59 -5.14 -0.30
CA ILE A 196 2.91 -6.00 0.67
C ILE A 196 2.91 -5.33 2.03
N LEU A 197 1.71 -5.02 2.56
CA LEU A 197 1.55 -4.40 3.87
C LEU A 197 1.65 -5.43 4.99
N MET A 198 2.50 -5.11 5.96
CA MET A 198 2.66 -5.82 7.23
C MET A 198 2.74 -4.84 8.41
N HIS A 199 2.62 -5.39 9.63
CA HIS A 199 2.84 -4.67 10.88
C HIS A 199 3.72 -5.49 11.83
N PRO A 200 4.37 -4.88 12.83
CA PRO A 200 5.19 -5.60 13.80
C PRO A 200 4.31 -6.35 14.80
N THR A 201 3.85 -7.53 14.42
CA THR A 201 3.09 -8.44 15.27
C THR A 201 3.88 -9.71 15.54
N LYS A 202 3.55 -10.42 16.64
CA LYS A 202 4.12 -11.73 16.93
C LYS A 202 3.98 -12.70 15.74
N HIS A 203 2.81 -12.74 15.13
CA HIS A 203 2.52 -13.69 14.04
C HIS A 203 3.17 -13.26 12.71
N THR A 204 3.40 -11.97 12.50
CA THR A 204 4.19 -11.48 11.37
C THR A 204 5.66 -11.86 11.53
N LEU A 205 6.23 -11.70 12.72
CA LEU A 205 7.59 -12.14 13.02
C LEU A 205 7.74 -13.66 12.78
N GLU A 206 6.80 -14.48 13.27
CA GLU A 206 6.79 -15.93 13.03
C GLU A 206 6.67 -16.29 11.54
N ALA A 207 5.97 -15.46 10.74
CA ALA A 207 5.76 -15.68 9.31
C ALA A 207 6.93 -15.21 8.43
N LEU A 208 7.72 -14.24 8.91
CA LEU A 208 8.61 -13.44 8.08
C LEU A 208 9.63 -14.25 7.31
N SER A 209 10.35 -15.19 7.99
CA SER A 209 11.32 -16.06 7.33
C SER A 209 10.72 -16.90 6.21
N ALA A 210 9.51 -17.42 6.39
CA ALA A 210 8.83 -18.21 5.36
C ALA A 210 8.40 -17.35 4.16
N ILE A 211 7.97 -16.11 4.41
CA ILE A 211 7.58 -15.14 3.37
C ILE A 211 8.81 -14.75 2.53
N LEU A 212 9.92 -14.38 3.17
CA LEU A 212 11.15 -13.98 2.49
C LEU A 212 11.74 -15.14 1.69
N ALA A 213 11.83 -16.34 2.29
CA ALA A 213 12.27 -17.54 1.57
C ALA A 213 11.38 -17.87 0.37
N TYR A 214 10.05 -17.70 0.48
CA TYR A 214 9.15 -17.89 -0.65
C TYR A 214 9.47 -16.91 -1.79
N ALA A 215 9.64 -15.62 -1.47
CA ALA A 215 9.94 -14.62 -2.48
C ALA A 215 11.25 -14.95 -3.23
N GLU A 216 12.33 -15.22 -2.52
CA GLU A 216 13.62 -15.58 -3.12
C GLU A 216 13.54 -16.87 -3.95
N ASN A 217 12.91 -17.94 -3.43
CA ASN A 217 12.77 -19.21 -4.13
C ASN A 217 11.92 -19.12 -5.41
N ASN A 218 11.06 -18.09 -5.52
CA ASN A 218 10.25 -17.81 -6.72
C ASN A 218 10.86 -16.70 -7.61
N GLY A 219 12.11 -16.32 -7.34
CA GLY A 219 12.87 -15.39 -8.18
C GLY A 219 12.51 -13.92 -7.98
N PHE A 220 11.78 -13.57 -6.93
CA PHE A 220 11.55 -12.17 -6.55
C PHE A 220 12.74 -11.62 -5.76
N GLN A 221 12.94 -10.31 -5.88
CA GLN A 221 13.95 -9.57 -5.14
C GLN A 221 13.26 -8.63 -4.13
N PRO A 222 13.14 -9.03 -2.85
CA PRO A 222 12.63 -8.15 -1.81
C PRO A 222 13.56 -6.95 -1.59
N THR A 223 13.00 -5.72 -1.58
CA THR A 223 13.77 -4.49 -1.41
C THR A 223 12.90 -3.35 -0.87
N THR A 224 13.44 -2.12 -0.81
CA THR A 224 12.72 -0.93 -0.36
C THR A 224 11.60 -0.53 -1.32
N VAL A 225 10.62 0.23 -0.82
CA VAL A 225 9.54 0.77 -1.65
C VAL A 225 10.10 1.69 -2.73
N SER A 226 11.05 2.58 -2.41
CA SER A 226 11.70 3.45 -3.40
C SER A 226 12.28 2.66 -4.56
N GLU A 227 13.01 1.58 -4.30
CA GLU A 227 13.56 0.75 -5.37
C GLU A 227 12.50 0.01 -6.20
N VAL A 228 11.37 -0.39 -5.58
CA VAL A 228 10.26 -1.04 -6.29
C VAL A 228 9.55 -0.07 -7.21
N ILE A 229 9.40 1.20 -6.81
CA ILE A 229 8.74 2.24 -7.61
C ILE A 229 9.67 2.97 -8.58
N GLY A 230 10.98 2.65 -8.58
CA GLY A 230 11.97 3.19 -9.52
C GLY A 230 12.54 4.55 -9.14
N GLU A 231 12.72 4.80 -7.85
CA GLU A 231 13.38 5.99 -7.30
C GLU A 231 14.81 5.69 -6.81
#